data_2b5e3451bbd856debe189b2cf337516f
#
_entry.id   2b5e3451bbd856debe189b2cf337516f
#
_cell.length_a   1.000
_cell.length_b   1.000
_cell.length_c   1.000
_cell.angle_alpha   90.00
_cell.angle_beta   90.00
_cell.angle_gamma   90.00
#
_symmetry.space_group_name_H-M   'P 1'
#
loop_
_entity.id
_entity.type
_entity.pdbx_description
1 polymer ?
#
loop_
_entity_poly.entity_id
_entity_poly.type
_entity_poly.pdbx_seq_one_letter_code
_entity_poly.pdbx_strand_id
1 'polypeptide(L)'
;MKNLFNIIGFQLSWWACVLGVKYGYSYFGPLLMFLFIVIHFSIFKSQISELKLIVLFAFIGTIIDTAIANTGILIYNGSYSQELLIAPLWITAMWCGFCATINHSLSWLKEKWILCFLMGAIFGPLSYIAGEKFEAISFQSSFLTVNIVLAIVWGISIPLIFFLNSKIQ
;
A
#
# COMPACT_ATOMS: atom_id res chain seq x y z
N MET A 1 0.05 19.02 13.78
CA MET A 1 1.44 18.60 13.47
C MET A 1 1.57 17.08 13.29
N LYS A 2 1.06 16.21 14.18
CA LYS A 2 1.19 14.75 14.05
C LYS A 2 0.62 14.18 12.75
N ASN A 3 -0.63 14.54 12.38
CA ASN A 3 -1.23 14.05 11.13
C ASN A 3 -0.46 14.50 9.88
N LEU A 4 0.15 15.69 9.91
CA LEU A 4 0.99 16.16 8.82
C LEU A 4 2.26 15.29 8.69
N PHE A 5 2.90 14.94 9.81
CA PHE A 5 4.01 13.99 9.82
C PHE A 5 3.60 12.64 9.23
N ASN A 6 2.41 12.13 9.61
CA ASN A 6 1.91 10.84 9.13
C ASN A 6 1.68 10.85 7.61
N ILE A 7 1.06 11.91 7.06
CA ILE A 7 0.86 12.07 5.61
C ILE A 7 2.19 12.18 4.88
N ILE A 8 3.06 13.11 5.30
CA ILE A 8 4.33 13.38 4.62
C ILE A 8 5.26 12.17 4.73
N GLY A 9 5.37 11.56 5.91
CA GLY A 9 6.22 10.40 6.12
C GLY A 9 5.82 9.22 5.26
N PHE A 10 4.51 8.90 5.20
CA PHE A 10 3.99 7.89 4.29
C PHE A 10 4.28 8.25 2.82
N GLN A 11 3.99 9.49 2.40
CA GLN A 11 4.15 9.90 1.01
C GLN A 11 5.62 9.88 0.57
N LEU A 12 6.55 10.33 1.41
CA LEU A 12 7.99 10.26 1.11
C LEU A 12 8.47 8.81 1.00
N SER A 13 8.02 7.94 1.90
CA SER A 13 8.35 6.50 1.86
C SER A 13 7.74 5.82 0.63
N TRP A 14 6.54 6.22 0.21
CA TRP A 14 5.90 5.76 -1.02
C TRP A 14 6.76 6.13 -2.25
N TRP A 15 7.18 7.40 -2.35
CA TRP A 15 8.07 7.85 -3.43
C TRP A 15 9.41 7.12 -3.42
N ALA A 16 9.97 6.87 -2.24
CA ALA A 16 11.21 6.11 -2.10
C ALA A 16 11.06 4.66 -2.58
N CYS A 17 9.90 4.02 -2.37
CA CYS A 17 9.61 2.70 -2.93
C CYS A 17 9.61 2.74 -4.46
N VAL A 18 8.83 3.63 -5.07
CA VAL A 18 8.67 3.72 -6.53
C VAL A 18 9.98 4.12 -7.21
N LEU A 19 10.62 5.19 -6.75
CA LEU A 19 11.88 5.68 -7.33
C LEU A 19 13.05 4.74 -7.02
N GLY A 20 13.06 4.11 -5.85
CA GLY A 20 14.05 3.11 -5.51
C GLY A 20 14.08 1.95 -6.51
N VAL A 21 12.91 1.45 -6.91
CA VAL A 21 12.79 0.43 -7.95
C VAL A 21 13.30 0.95 -9.29
N LYS A 22 12.86 2.14 -9.71
CA LYS A 22 13.29 2.76 -10.97
C LYS A 22 14.81 2.86 -11.11
N TYR A 23 15.49 3.21 -10.03
CA TYR A 23 16.96 3.39 -10.01
C TYR A 23 17.74 2.14 -9.55
N GLY A 24 17.10 0.99 -9.42
CA GLY A 24 17.76 -0.27 -9.04
C GLY A 24 18.03 -0.45 -7.54
N TYR A 25 17.48 0.41 -6.69
CA TYR A 25 17.60 0.35 -5.23
C TYR A 25 16.31 -0.14 -4.56
N SER A 26 15.80 -1.30 -4.95
CA SER A 26 14.48 -1.83 -4.56
C SER A 26 14.24 -1.96 -3.05
N TYR A 27 15.30 -2.03 -2.24
CA TYR A 27 15.21 -2.11 -0.78
C TYR A 27 15.25 -0.74 -0.07
N PHE A 28 15.58 0.33 -0.79
CA PHE A 28 15.67 1.67 -0.19
C PHE A 28 14.30 2.17 0.32
N GLY A 29 13.26 2.01 -0.48
CA GLY A 29 11.89 2.37 -0.08
C GLY A 29 11.39 1.59 1.14
N PRO A 30 11.49 0.24 1.15
CA PRO A 30 11.18 -0.56 2.34
C PRO A 30 11.91 -0.12 3.60
N LEU A 31 13.20 0.24 3.50
CA LEU A 31 13.96 0.75 4.64
C LEU A 31 13.40 2.08 5.17
N LEU A 32 13.10 3.04 4.28
CA LEU A 32 12.50 4.32 4.68
C LEU A 32 11.10 4.12 5.25
N MET A 33 10.30 3.21 4.70
CA MET A 33 8.98 2.88 5.24
C MET A 33 9.09 2.27 6.64
N PHE A 34 10.04 1.39 6.87
CA PHE A 34 10.31 0.84 8.19
C PHE A 34 10.70 1.94 9.19
N LEU A 35 11.59 2.84 8.82
CA LEU A 35 11.97 3.99 9.66
C LEU A 35 10.78 4.91 9.94
N PHE A 36 9.95 5.17 8.93
CA PHE A 36 8.70 5.93 9.12
C PHE A 36 7.81 5.25 10.17
N ILE A 37 7.59 3.94 10.09
CA ILE A 37 6.76 3.18 11.03
C ILE A 37 7.35 3.23 12.45
N VAL A 38 8.66 3.05 12.61
CA VAL A 38 9.33 3.15 13.92
C VAL A 38 9.13 4.53 14.55
N ILE A 39 9.36 5.60 13.78
CA ILE A 39 9.16 6.97 14.25
C ILE A 39 7.68 7.24 14.53
N HIS A 40 6.78 6.73 13.68
CA HIS A 40 5.34 6.81 13.83
C HIS A 40 4.90 6.24 15.19
N PHE A 41 5.32 5.02 15.55
CA PHE A 41 5.01 4.42 16.85
C PHE A 41 5.50 5.26 18.04
N SER A 42 6.67 5.87 17.90
CA SER A 42 7.26 6.75 18.93
C SER A 42 6.45 8.04 19.11
N ILE A 43 6.02 8.68 17.99
CA ILE A 43 5.29 9.97 18.01
C ILE A 43 3.83 9.80 18.48
N PHE A 44 3.15 8.76 18.00
CA PHE A 44 1.72 8.55 18.26
C PHE A 44 1.47 7.72 19.53
N LYS A 45 2.51 7.09 20.09
CA LYS A 45 2.38 6.13 21.19
C LYS A 45 1.38 5.02 20.82
N SER A 46 1.49 4.54 19.60
CA SER A 46 0.54 3.62 18.98
C SER A 46 0.39 2.32 19.77
N GLN A 47 -0.82 1.79 19.77
CA GLN A 47 -1.15 0.58 20.54
C GLN A 47 -0.74 -0.68 19.78
N ILE A 48 -0.66 -1.79 20.50
CA ILE A 48 -0.38 -3.11 19.92
C ILE A 48 -1.43 -3.52 18.88
N SER A 49 -2.66 -3.03 18.99
CA SER A 49 -3.72 -3.24 17.99
C SER A 49 -3.36 -2.69 16.63
N GLU A 50 -2.71 -1.52 16.58
CA GLU A 50 -2.25 -0.94 15.32
C GLU A 50 -1.13 -1.76 14.69
N LEU A 51 -0.18 -2.27 15.50
CA LEU A 51 0.84 -3.18 15.01
C LEU A 51 0.23 -4.47 14.43
N LYS A 52 -0.78 -5.03 15.10
CA LYS A 52 -1.50 -6.22 14.58
C LYS A 52 -2.16 -5.94 13.24
N LEU A 53 -2.77 -4.76 13.06
CA LEU A 53 -3.36 -4.34 11.79
C LEU A 53 -2.30 -4.24 10.68
N ILE A 54 -1.17 -3.58 10.97
CA ILE A 54 -0.07 -3.43 10.02
C ILE A 54 0.47 -4.80 9.59
N VAL A 55 0.74 -5.69 10.54
CA VAL A 55 1.24 -7.04 10.24
C VAL A 55 0.20 -7.85 9.45
N LEU A 56 -1.07 -7.79 9.84
CA LEU A 56 -2.15 -8.48 9.13
C LEU A 56 -2.21 -8.05 7.66
N PHE A 57 -2.17 -6.75 7.38
CA PHE A 57 -2.23 -6.25 6.01
C PHE A 57 -0.89 -6.31 5.26
N ALA A 58 0.24 -6.45 5.95
CA ALA A 58 1.48 -6.87 5.31
C ALA A 58 1.29 -8.22 4.59
N PHE A 59 0.63 -9.19 5.25
CA PHE A 59 0.34 -10.49 4.65
C PHE A 59 -0.80 -10.43 3.63
N ILE A 60 -1.97 -9.92 4.00
CA ILE A 60 -3.14 -9.87 3.13
C ILE A 60 -2.82 -9.06 1.86
N GLY A 61 -2.22 -7.88 2.00
CA GLY A 61 -1.87 -7.04 0.87
C GLY A 61 -0.84 -7.70 -0.05
N THR A 62 0.19 -8.33 0.51
CA THR A 62 1.16 -9.09 -0.30
C THR A 62 0.48 -10.23 -1.06
N ILE A 63 -0.47 -10.95 -0.45
CA ILE A 63 -1.24 -12.01 -1.11
C ILE A 63 -2.10 -11.43 -2.24
N ILE A 64 -2.79 -10.31 -2.00
CA ILE A 64 -3.61 -9.64 -3.01
C ILE A 64 -2.75 -9.27 -4.23
N ASP A 65 -1.64 -8.56 -4.02
CA ASP A 65 -0.78 -8.12 -5.12
C ASP A 65 -0.07 -9.28 -5.81
N THR A 66 0.27 -10.33 -5.06
CA THR A 66 0.77 -11.59 -5.63
C THR A 66 -0.28 -12.25 -6.52
N ALA A 67 -1.54 -12.29 -6.09
CA ALA A 67 -2.62 -12.81 -6.90
C ALA A 67 -2.82 -11.99 -8.18
N ILE A 68 -2.79 -10.65 -8.09
CA ILE A 68 -2.87 -9.76 -9.25
C ILE A 68 -1.72 -10.03 -10.23
N ALA A 69 -0.47 -10.13 -9.75
CA ALA A 69 0.68 -10.44 -10.60
C ALA A 69 0.52 -11.80 -11.32
N ASN A 70 0.01 -12.81 -10.61
CA ASN A 70 -0.22 -14.14 -11.17
C ASN A 70 -1.34 -14.19 -12.21
N THR A 71 -2.22 -13.20 -12.30
CA THR A 71 -3.17 -13.07 -13.42
C THR A 71 -2.49 -12.65 -14.73
N GLY A 72 -1.25 -12.17 -14.67
CA GLY A 72 -0.51 -11.65 -15.81
C GLY A 72 -0.99 -10.28 -16.31
N ILE A 73 -1.85 -9.57 -15.58
CA ILE A 73 -2.31 -8.23 -15.99
C ILE A 73 -1.29 -7.13 -15.72
N LEU A 74 -0.39 -7.35 -14.76
CA LEU A 74 0.73 -6.44 -14.46
C LEU A 74 1.93 -7.21 -13.90
N ILE A 75 3.10 -6.58 -13.98
CA ILE A 75 4.36 -7.08 -13.42
C ILE A 75 4.92 -6.00 -12.49
N TYR A 76 5.40 -6.43 -11.31
CA TYR A 76 6.15 -5.58 -10.39
C TYR A 76 7.64 -5.68 -10.68
N ASN A 77 8.30 -4.56 -10.97
CA ASN A 77 9.75 -4.51 -11.07
C ASN A 77 10.39 -4.55 -9.67
N GLY A 78 11.67 -4.94 -9.60
CA GLY A 78 12.35 -5.13 -8.32
C GLY A 78 11.90 -6.38 -7.54
N SER A 79 11.36 -7.39 -8.23
CA SER A 79 11.00 -8.70 -7.67
C SER A 79 12.22 -9.51 -7.25
N TYR A 80 12.00 -10.52 -6.37
CA TYR A 80 13.06 -11.36 -5.82
C TYR A 80 13.74 -12.26 -6.88
N SER A 81 12.98 -12.75 -7.83
CA SER A 81 13.47 -13.51 -8.99
C SER A 81 12.46 -13.42 -10.13
N GLN A 82 12.90 -13.78 -11.36
CA GLN A 82 12.01 -13.82 -12.52
C GLN A 82 11.02 -15.00 -12.48
N GLU A 83 11.33 -16.04 -11.71
CA GLU A 83 10.51 -17.25 -11.59
C GLU A 83 9.45 -17.16 -10.49
N LEU A 84 9.69 -16.35 -9.45
CA LEU A 84 8.80 -16.21 -8.31
C LEU A 84 7.89 -14.98 -8.52
N LEU A 85 6.65 -15.23 -8.92
CA LEU A 85 5.60 -14.20 -9.07
C LEU A 85 5.01 -13.81 -7.70
N ILE A 86 5.89 -13.50 -6.74
CA ILE A 86 5.50 -12.97 -5.43
C ILE A 86 5.70 -11.44 -5.47
N ALA A 87 4.73 -10.71 -4.95
CA ALA A 87 4.82 -9.26 -4.84
C ALA A 87 6.10 -8.87 -4.06
N PRO A 88 6.92 -7.94 -4.59
CA PRO A 88 8.20 -7.58 -3.99
C PRO A 88 8.01 -6.85 -2.65
N LEU A 89 9.08 -6.81 -1.84
CA LEU A 89 9.07 -6.24 -0.49
C LEU A 89 8.58 -4.78 -0.45
N TRP A 90 8.84 -4.01 -1.51
CA TRP A 90 8.38 -2.62 -1.55
C TRP A 90 6.85 -2.49 -1.63
N ILE A 91 6.14 -3.47 -2.21
CA ILE A 91 4.67 -3.56 -2.17
C ILE A 91 4.21 -3.87 -0.74
N THR A 92 4.81 -4.88 -0.09
CA THR A 92 4.52 -5.19 1.32
C THR A 92 4.73 -3.97 2.22
N ALA A 93 5.83 -3.25 2.02
CA ALA A 93 6.13 -2.03 2.77
C ALA A 93 5.06 -0.94 2.54
N MET A 94 4.54 -0.79 1.31
CA MET A 94 3.45 0.15 1.03
C MET A 94 2.16 -0.21 1.79
N TRP A 95 1.80 -1.48 1.89
CA TRP A 95 0.65 -1.92 2.69
C TRP A 95 0.85 -1.59 4.17
N CYS A 96 2.05 -1.84 4.71
CA CYS A 96 2.38 -1.49 6.09
C CYS A 96 2.22 0.02 6.35
N GLY A 97 2.82 0.83 5.49
CA GLY A 97 2.75 2.29 5.61
C GLY A 97 1.34 2.83 5.46
N PHE A 98 0.55 2.29 4.53
CA PHE A 98 -0.84 2.66 4.36
C PHE A 98 -1.66 2.35 5.62
N CYS A 99 -1.50 1.16 6.21
CA CYS A 99 -2.16 0.80 7.45
C CYS A 99 -1.79 1.71 8.63
N ALA A 100 -0.56 2.22 8.70
CA ALA A 100 -0.15 3.19 9.70
C ALA A 100 -0.82 4.57 9.53
N THR A 101 -1.57 4.82 8.44
CA THR A 101 -2.34 6.06 8.25
C THR A 101 -3.79 5.95 8.72
N ILE A 102 -4.33 4.75 8.84
CA ILE A 102 -5.76 4.46 9.05
C ILE A 102 -6.32 5.09 10.33
N ASN A 103 -5.59 4.99 11.44
CA ASN A 103 -6.02 5.51 12.74
C ASN A 103 -5.64 6.99 12.95
N HIS A 104 -4.96 7.61 11.98
CA HIS A 104 -4.40 8.95 12.11
C HIS A 104 -4.88 9.86 10.98
N SER A 105 -4.11 10.01 9.91
CA SER A 105 -4.45 10.93 8.82
C SER A 105 -5.70 10.51 8.03
N LEU A 106 -6.04 9.22 7.99
CA LEU A 106 -7.24 8.70 7.34
C LEU A 106 -8.39 8.40 8.30
N SER A 107 -8.26 8.68 9.60
CA SER A 107 -9.28 8.38 10.61
C SER A 107 -10.65 9.02 10.33
N TRP A 108 -10.67 10.11 9.59
CA TRP A 108 -11.90 10.79 9.14
C TRP A 108 -12.77 9.96 8.18
N LEU A 109 -12.23 8.87 7.60
CA LEU A 109 -12.96 7.90 6.78
C LEU A 109 -13.70 6.85 7.62
N LYS A 110 -13.39 6.73 8.91
CA LYS A 110 -13.99 5.73 9.79
C LYS A 110 -15.52 5.77 9.68
N GLU A 111 -16.15 4.59 9.52
CA GLU A 111 -17.60 4.39 9.38
C GLU A 111 -18.24 4.97 8.10
N LYS A 112 -17.45 5.56 7.20
CA LYS A 112 -17.94 6.11 5.93
C LYS A 112 -17.72 5.10 4.79
N TRP A 113 -18.37 3.96 4.84
CA TRP A 113 -18.13 2.79 3.99
C TRP A 113 -18.14 3.11 2.49
N ILE A 114 -19.14 3.87 2.02
CA ILE A 114 -19.26 4.28 0.61
C ILE A 114 -18.06 5.15 0.22
N LEU A 115 -17.67 6.08 1.07
CA LEU A 115 -16.53 6.96 0.81
C LEU A 115 -15.21 6.18 0.83
N CYS A 116 -15.04 5.22 1.75
CA CYS A 116 -13.90 4.29 1.75
C CYS A 116 -13.80 3.52 0.43
N PHE A 117 -14.93 2.98 -0.06
CA PHE A 117 -14.98 2.29 -1.34
C PHE A 117 -14.59 3.22 -2.50
N LEU A 118 -15.19 4.40 -2.60
CA LEU A 118 -14.91 5.36 -3.67
C LEU A 118 -13.44 5.83 -3.65
N MET A 119 -12.92 6.15 -2.46
CA MET A 119 -11.52 6.54 -2.31
C MET A 119 -10.57 5.41 -2.75
N GLY A 120 -10.86 4.16 -2.37
CA GLY A 120 -10.11 3.00 -2.85
C GLY A 120 -10.18 2.82 -4.36
N ALA A 121 -11.40 2.84 -4.90
CA ALA A 121 -11.65 2.63 -6.33
C ALA A 121 -11.02 3.72 -7.24
N ILE A 122 -10.78 4.91 -6.71
CA ILE A 122 -10.15 6.01 -7.45
C ILE A 122 -8.65 6.07 -7.20
N PHE A 123 -8.23 6.17 -5.94
CA PHE A 123 -6.82 6.42 -5.60
C PHE A 123 -5.95 5.17 -5.67
N GLY A 124 -6.55 3.96 -5.54
CA GLY A 124 -5.85 2.71 -5.82
C GLY A 124 -5.29 2.69 -7.23
N PRO A 125 -6.13 2.67 -8.29
CA PRO A 125 -5.65 2.71 -9.67
C PRO A 125 -4.68 3.87 -9.95
N LEU A 126 -4.96 5.07 -9.44
CA LEU A 126 -4.08 6.23 -9.64
C LEU A 126 -2.66 5.99 -9.09
N SER A 127 -2.53 5.28 -7.97
CA SER A 127 -1.22 4.94 -7.42
C SER A 127 -0.45 3.94 -8.31
N TYR A 128 -1.15 2.99 -8.94
CA TYR A 128 -0.54 2.05 -9.89
C TYR A 128 -0.19 2.70 -11.22
N ILE A 129 -1.02 3.62 -11.73
CA ILE A 129 -0.69 4.44 -12.90
C ILE A 129 0.59 5.26 -12.64
N ALA A 130 0.73 5.83 -11.45
CA ALA A 130 1.96 6.51 -11.08
C ALA A 130 3.14 5.52 -11.01
N GLY A 131 2.96 4.34 -10.42
CA GLY A 131 3.97 3.28 -10.41
C GLY A 131 4.41 2.86 -11.82
N GLU A 132 3.48 2.73 -12.77
CA GLU A 132 3.78 2.44 -14.17
C GLU A 132 4.57 3.59 -14.83
N LYS A 133 4.11 4.83 -14.65
CA LYS A 133 4.79 6.01 -15.21
C LYS A 133 6.24 6.14 -14.73
N PHE A 134 6.54 5.68 -13.53
CA PHE A 134 7.90 5.66 -12.97
C PHE A 134 8.60 4.29 -13.14
N GLU A 135 8.07 3.41 -13.98
CA GLU A 135 8.71 2.13 -14.33
C GLU A 135 8.89 1.18 -13.13
N ALA A 136 8.15 1.38 -12.04
CA ALA A 136 8.12 0.44 -10.92
C ALA A 136 7.14 -0.73 -11.15
N ILE A 137 6.15 -0.51 -12.04
CA ILE A 137 5.13 -1.48 -12.45
C ILE A 137 5.06 -1.45 -13.98
N SER A 138 4.75 -2.59 -14.60
CA SER A 138 4.51 -2.69 -16.04
C SER A 138 3.13 -3.31 -16.28
N PHE A 139 2.23 -2.59 -16.93
CA PHE A 139 0.92 -3.12 -17.32
C PHE A 139 1.06 -4.06 -18.52
N GLN A 140 0.53 -5.28 -18.38
CA GLN A 140 0.59 -6.33 -19.40
C GLN A 140 -0.75 -6.52 -20.12
N SER A 141 -1.79 -5.85 -19.68
CA SER A 141 -3.13 -5.83 -20.27
C SER A 141 -3.55 -4.43 -20.65
N SER A 142 -4.76 -4.29 -21.25
CA SER A 142 -5.27 -2.98 -21.59
C SER A 142 -5.36 -2.07 -20.34
N PHE A 143 -5.10 -0.79 -20.53
CA PHE A 143 -5.20 0.21 -19.48
C PHE A 143 -6.55 0.14 -18.74
N LEU A 144 -7.64 -0.06 -19.49
CA LEU A 144 -8.97 -0.16 -18.92
C LEU A 144 -9.12 -1.41 -18.03
N THR A 145 -8.65 -2.58 -18.50
CA THR A 145 -8.72 -3.84 -17.75
C THR A 145 -7.99 -3.74 -16.43
N VAL A 146 -6.74 -3.27 -16.45
CA VAL A 146 -5.92 -3.11 -15.24
C VAL A 146 -6.63 -2.18 -14.24
N ASN A 147 -7.10 -1.03 -14.70
CA ASN A 147 -7.72 -0.05 -13.82
C ASN A 147 -9.05 -0.52 -13.24
N ILE A 148 -9.86 -1.29 -13.98
CA ILE A 148 -11.10 -1.89 -13.44
C ILE A 148 -10.76 -2.88 -12.33
N VAL A 149 -9.80 -3.78 -12.55
CA VAL A 149 -9.39 -4.76 -11.54
C VAL A 149 -8.87 -4.05 -10.28
N LEU A 150 -7.99 -3.07 -10.44
CA LEU A 150 -7.44 -2.30 -9.32
C LEU A 150 -8.52 -1.50 -8.58
N ALA A 151 -9.49 -0.92 -9.30
CA ALA A 151 -10.61 -0.21 -8.68
C ALA A 151 -11.47 -1.12 -7.80
N ILE A 152 -11.75 -2.34 -8.27
CA ILE A 152 -12.50 -3.33 -7.48
C ILE A 152 -11.68 -3.76 -6.26
N VAL A 153 -10.42 -4.12 -6.45
CA VAL A 153 -9.54 -4.58 -5.37
C VAL A 153 -9.40 -3.52 -4.29
N TRP A 154 -9.04 -2.30 -4.64
CA TRP A 154 -8.82 -1.23 -3.67
C TRP A 154 -10.13 -0.67 -3.10
N GLY A 155 -11.21 -0.65 -3.90
CA GLY A 155 -12.54 -0.31 -3.43
C GLY A 155 -13.04 -1.24 -2.32
N ILE A 156 -12.67 -2.52 -2.37
CA ILE A 156 -12.99 -3.50 -1.32
C ILE A 156 -11.96 -3.44 -0.18
N SER A 157 -10.67 -3.28 -0.49
CA SER A 157 -9.59 -3.33 0.50
C SER A 157 -9.71 -2.23 1.55
N ILE A 158 -10.00 -0.98 1.15
CA ILE A 158 -10.08 0.12 2.13
C ILE A 158 -11.20 -0.08 3.17
N PRO A 159 -12.46 -0.36 2.78
CA PRO A 159 -13.50 -0.70 3.76
C PRO A 159 -13.11 -1.90 4.64
N LEU A 160 -12.51 -2.94 4.05
CA LEU A 160 -12.06 -4.13 4.79
C LEU A 160 -11.02 -3.78 5.87
N ILE A 161 -10.06 -2.91 5.55
CA ILE A 161 -9.06 -2.44 6.52
C ILE A 161 -9.77 -1.76 7.71
N PHE A 162 -10.67 -0.82 7.46
CA PHE A 162 -11.42 -0.14 8.53
C PHE A 162 -12.30 -1.09 9.33
N PHE A 163 -12.95 -2.06 8.67
CA PHE A 163 -13.75 -3.08 9.34
C PHE A 163 -12.89 -3.94 10.27
N LEU A 164 -11.79 -4.49 9.79
CA LEU A 164 -10.90 -5.32 10.61
C LEU A 164 -10.23 -4.50 11.72
N ASN A 165 -9.87 -3.25 11.45
CA ASN A 165 -9.36 -2.33 12.46
C ASN A 165 -10.34 -2.16 13.63
N SER A 166 -11.65 -2.04 13.35
CA SER A 166 -12.68 -1.92 14.39
C SER A 166 -12.88 -3.20 15.22
N LYS A 167 -12.39 -4.35 14.76
CA LYS A 167 -12.44 -5.63 15.48
C LYS A 167 -11.18 -5.93 16.29
N ILE A 168 -10.07 -5.29 15.92
CA ILE A 168 -8.75 -5.48 16.56
C ILE A 168 -8.55 -4.49 17.72
N GLN A 169 -9.19 -3.31 17.66
CA GLN A 169 -9.19 -2.31 18.73
C GLN A 169 -10.00 -2.78 19.94
#